data_86eec8c199f77c6247deb004327069cd
#
_entry.id   86eec8c199f77c6247deb004327069cd
#
_cell.length_a   1.000
_cell.length_b   1.000
_cell.length_c   1.000
_cell.angle_alpha   90.00
_cell.angle_beta   90.00
_cell.angle_gamma   90.00
#
_symmetry.space_group_name_H-M   'P 1'
#
loop_
_entity.id
_entity.type
_entity.pdbx_description
1 polymer ?
#
loop_
_entity_poly.entity_id
_entity_poly.type
_entity_poly.pdbx_seq_one_letter_code
_entity_poly.pdbx_strand_id
1 'polypeptide(L)'
;GVLGVLTADDIPIANGVSQQILTNNPHYVGEPILAVAAVDETTASDALENIRYDIEPREFVLDPLKSLYPGGPNARDEGNIANRGVPSQVLKWTAKDFALSSNDQLPMTGKPIADWSYGDLDKEFSEAKVIFDETFITASNAHHSMEPRSTMSYWENGKCYVFGSSQSQSFVTPGLANLIGIEPENLIY
;
A
#
# COMPACT_ATOMS: atom_id res chain seq x y z
N GLY A 1 0.11 17.90 -29.50
CA GLY A 1 -0.80 18.11 -28.37
C GLY A 1 -0.25 17.56 -27.05
N VAL A 2 0.62 16.52 -27.10
CA VAL A 2 1.32 16.00 -25.91
C VAL A 2 2.42 16.96 -25.52
N LEU A 3 2.46 17.34 -24.24
CA LEU A 3 3.45 18.28 -23.68
C LEU A 3 4.61 17.55 -23.00
N GLY A 4 4.33 16.37 -22.43
CA GLY A 4 5.35 15.56 -21.78
C GLY A 4 4.81 14.20 -21.33
N VAL A 5 5.74 13.30 -21.08
CA VAL A 5 5.49 11.99 -20.47
C VAL A 5 6.48 11.86 -19.31
N LEU A 6 6.00 11.45 -18.15
CA LEU A 6 6.81 11.15 -16.98
C LEU A 6 6.77 9.64 -16.72
N THR A 7 7.92 9.10 -16.39
CA THR A 7 8.10 7.71 -15.95
C THR A 7 8.66 7.66 -14.53
N ALA A 8 8.84 6.48 -13.98
CA ALA A 8 9.46 6.34 -12.67
C ALA A 8 10.89 6.89 -12.60
N ASP A 9 11.60 6.93 -13.75
CA ASP A 9 12.97 7.42 -13.81
C ASP A 9 13.06 8.96 -13.75
N ASP A 10 11.94 9.65 -13.97
CA ASP A 10 11.85 11.12 -13.96
C ASP A 10 11.48 11.69 -12.60
N ILE A 11 11.10 10.84 -11.62
CA ILE A 11 10.63 11.28 -10.30
C ILE A 11 11.59 10.87 -9.19
N PRO A 12 11.71 11.69 -8.12
CA PRO A 12 12.50 11.32 -6.96
C PRO A 12 11.98 10.04 -6.29
N ILE A 13 12.91 9.19 -5.87
CA ILE A 13 12.58 8.04 -5.03
C ILE A 13 12.29 8.55 -3.61
N ALA A 14 11.06 8.42 -3.17
CA ALA A 14 10.67 8.78 -1.81
C ALA A 14 11.06 7.68 -0.82
N ASN A 15 11.77 8.09 0.23
CA ASN A 15 12.20 7.17 1.28
C ASN A 15 11.07 6.87 2.28
N GLY A 16 11.01 5.62 2.74
CA GLY A 16 10.07 5.20 3.77
C GLY A 16 8.61 5.08 3.31
N VAL A 17 8.34 5.17 2.00
CA VAL A 17 7.02 4.91 1.44
C VAL A 17 6.94 3.50 0.88
N SER A 18 5.78 2.87 1.06
CA SER A 18 5.53 1.52 0.56
C SER A 18 5.19 1.47 -0.93
N GLN A 19 4.83 2.60 -1.50
CA GLN A 19 4.45 2.73 -2.90
C GLN A 19 4.95 4.07 -3.44
N GLN A 20 5.67 4.03 -4.54
CA GLN A 20 6.13 5.23 -5.26
C GLN A 20 4.99 5.84 -6.08
N ILE A 21 5.14 7.09 -6.52
CA ILE A 21 4.15 7.78 -7.38
C ILE A 21 4.00 7.04 -8.71
N LEU A 22 5.12 6.69 -9.34
CA LEU A 22 5.21 5.86 -10.54
C LEU A 22 6.20 4.73 -10.29
N THR A 23 6.04 3.59 -10.97
CA THR A 23 6.92 2.44 -10.80
C THR A 23 7.25 1.74 -12.12
N ASN A 24 8.49 1.27 -12.25
CA ASN A 24 8.91 0.36 -13.32
C ASN A 24 8.69 -1.12 -12.95
N ASN A 25 8.24 -1.40 -11.72
CA ASN A 25 7.97 -2.75 -11.23
C ASN A 25 6.56 -2.81 -10.60
N PRO A 26 5.49 -2.79 -11.40
CA PRO A 26 4.12 -2.78 -10.89
C PRO A 26 3.77 -4.09 -10.20
N HIS A 27 3.13 -4.01 -9.03
CA HIS A 27 2.75 -5.14 -8.20
C HIS A 27 1.32 -5.61 -8.44
N TYR A 28 0.49 -4.77 -9.04
CA TYR A 28 -0.92 -5.07 -9.31
C TYR A 28 -1.44 -4.27 -10.51
N VAL A 29 -2.54 -4.75 -11.08
CA VAL A 29 -3.22 -4.05 -12.20
C VAL A 29 -3.81 -2.73 -11.70
N GLY A 30 -3.43 -1.62 -12.34
CA GLY A 30 -3.83 -0.25 -11.96
C GLY A 30 -2.77 0.50 -11.14
N GLU A 31 -1.63 -0.10 -10.82
CA GLU A 31 -0.52 0.65 -10.24
C GLU A 31 0.08 1.60 -11.30
N PRO A 32 0.26 2.90 -10.97
CA PRO A 32 0.71 3.89 -11.96
C PRO A 32 2.14 3.62 -12.43
N ILE A 33 2.34 3.54 -13.75
CA ILE A 33 3.66 3.32 -14.37
C ILE A 33 4.18 4.54 -15.11
N LEU A 34 3.28 5.41 -15.56
CA LEU A 34 3.64 6.66 -16.24
C LEU A 34 2.51 7.69 -16.12
N ALA A 35 2.83 8.95 -16.44
CA ALA A 35 1.86 10.02 -16.51
C ALA A 35 2.08 10.83 -17.80
N VAL A 36 0.98 11.25 -18.42
CA VAL A 36 1.00 12.06 -19.66
C VAL A 36 0.43 13.44 -19.37
N ALA A 37 1.13 14.48 -19.82
CA ALA A 37 0.65 15.83 -19.86
C ALA A 37 0.33 16.24 -21.32
N ALA A 38 -0.83 16.80 -21.56
CA ALA A 38 -1.26 17.26 -22.89
C ALA A 38 -2.03 18.59 -22.80
N VAL A 39 -2.33 19.17 -23.93
CA VAL A 39 -3.07 20.44 -24.04
C VAL A 39 -4.52 20.33 -23.60
N ASP A 40 -5.09 19.13 -23.69
CA ASP A 40 -6.47 18.79 -23.27
C ASP A 40 -6.59 17.29 -22.93
N GLU A 41 -7.70 16.94 -22.30
CA GLU A 41 -8.00 15.59 -21.84
C GLU A 41 -8.11 14.57 -22.99
N THR A 42 -8.70 14.97 -24.12
CA THR A 42 -8.85 14.09 -25.29
C THR A 42 -7.48 13.70 -25.83
N THR A 43 -6.59 14.69 -26.00
CA THR A 43 -5.23 14.45 -26.46
C THR A 43 -4.43 13.57 -25.48
N ALA A 44 -4.64 13.73 -24.16
CA ALA A 44 -4.02 12.88 -23.16
C ALA A 44 -4.52 11.44 -23.25
N SER A 45 -5.81 11.23 -23.40
CA SER A 45 -6.43 9.91 -23.54
C SER A 45 -5.95 9.20 -24.81
N ASP A 46 -5.96 9.89 -25.95
CA ASP A 46 -5.46 9.36 -27.22
C ASP A 46 -3.97 8.97 -27.13
N ALA A 47 -3.19 9.76 -26.42
CA ALA A 47 -1.78 9.47 -26.20
C ALA A 47 -1.61 8.18 -25.36
N LEU A 48 -2.37 8.01 -24.27
CA LEU A 48 -2.31 6.82 -23.42
C LEU A 48 -2.66 5.56 -24.21
N GLU A 49 -3.66 5.60 -25.11
CA GLU A 49 -4.04 4.46 -25.95
C GLU A 49 -2.92 4.06 -26.95
N ASN A 50 -2.07 4.99 -27.32
CA ASN A 50 -0.97 4.76 -28.26
C ASN A 50 0.34 4.37 -27.59
N ILE A 51 0.45 4.43 -26.26
CA ILE A 51 1.64 4.01 -25.54
C ILE A 51 1.78 2.49 -25.61
N ARG A 52 2.97 2.05 -25.98
CA ARG A 52 3.34 0.64 -25.94
C ARG A 52 4.24 0.40 -24.74
N TYR A 53 3.91 -0.63 -23.99
CA TYR A 53 4.71 -1.10 -22.86
C TYR A 53 4.93 -2.59 -22.99
N ASP A 54 6.04 -3.06 -22.47
CA ASP A 54 6.38 -4.48 -22.37
C ASP A 54 6.50 -4.82 -20.90
N ILE A 55 5.69 -5.78 -20.44
CA ILE A 55 5.65 -6.22 -19.05
C ILE A 55 5.99 -7.71 -19.00
N GLU A 56 7.04 -8.03 -18.26
CA GLU A 56 7.40 -9.41 -17.95
C GLU A 56 6.61 -9.86 -16.70
N PRO A 57 5.63 -10.77 -16.86
CA PRO A 57 4.88 -11.30 -15.72
C PRO A 57 5.80 -12.11 -14.80
N ARG A 58 5.73 -11.84 -13.50
CA ARG A 58 6.42 -12.61 -12.46
C ARG A 58 5.43 -13.50 -11.71
N GLU A 59 5.94 -14.39 -10.88
CA GLU A 59 5.12 -15.13 -9.94
C GLU A 59 4.36 -14.16 -9.03
N PHE A 60 3.06 -14.36 -8.87
CA PHE A 60 2.21 -13.52 -8.06
C PHE A 60 1.33 -14.35 -7.11
N VAL A 61 0.81 -13.70 -6.08
CA VAL A 61 -0.06 -14.32 -5.10
C VAL A 61 -1.29 -13.45 -4.86
N LEU A 62 -2.47 -14.04 -4.97
CA LEU A 62 -3.76 -13.39 -4.68
C LEU A 62 -4.28 -13.77 -3.29
N ASP A 63 -3.90 -14.93 -2.79
CA ASP A 63 -4.30 -15.43 -1.48
C ASP A 63 -3.27 -15.01 -0.43
N PRO A 64 -3.64 -14.11 0.51
CA PRO A 64 -2.71 -13.64 1.54
C PRO A 64 -2.19 -14.75 2.44
N LEU A 65 -2.96 -15.81 2.68
CA LEU A 65 -2.51 -16.95 3.47
C LEU A 65 -1.39 -17.71 2.74
N LYS A 66 -1.55 -17.97 1.43
CA LYS A 66 -0.49 -18.62 0.64
C LYS A 66 0.81 -17.85 0.69
N SER A 67 0.72 -16.51 0.70
CA SER A 67 1.90 -15.65 0.84
C SER A 67 2.58 -15.81 2.20
N LEU A 68 1.83 -16.06 3.27
CA LEU A 68 2.37 -16.22 4.62
C LEU A 68 2.97 -17.61 4.88
N TYR A 69 2.55 -18.65 4.14
CA TYR A 69 3.06 -20.00 4.32
C TYR A 69 4.56 -20.12 3.96
N PRO A 70 5.30 -21.04 4.61
CA PRO A 70 6.68 -21.33 4.24
C PRO A 70 6.79 -21.73 2.77
N GLY A 71 7.71 -21.10 2.03
CA GLY A 71 7.89 -21.36 0.60
C GLY A 71 6.85 -20.73 -0.33
N GLY A 72 5.81 -20.07 0.20
CA GLY A 72 4.87 -19.30 -0.63
C GLY A 72 5.52 -18.05 -1.23
N PRO A 73 5.04 -17.54 -2.37
CA PRO A 73 5.58 -16.34 -2.98
C PRO A 73 5.37 -15.12 -2.09
N ASN A 74 6.32 -14.20 -2.10
CA ASN A 74 6.21 -12.95 -1.36
C ASN A 74 5.41 -11.92 -2.17
N ALA A 75 4.77 -10.98 -1.48
CA ALA A 75 4.05 -9.87 -2.12
C ALA A 75 5.00 -8.86 -2.77
N ARG A 76 6.26 -8.80 -2.32
CA ARG A 76 7.32 -7.91 -2.82
C ARG A 76 8.66 -8.62 -2.79
N ASP A 77 9.64 -8.11 -3.54
CA ASP A 77 10.99 -8.68 -3.58
C ASP A 77 11.65 -8.72 -2.19
N GLU A 78 11.39 -7.71 -1.35
CA GLU A 78 11.87 -7.64 0.03
C GLU A 78 11.13 -8.57 1.00
N GLY A 79 10.05 -9.19 0.57
CA GLY A 79 9.18 -10.04 1.38
C GLY A 79 7.82 -9.42 1.69
N ASN A 80 7.10 -10.06 2.60
CA ASN A 80 5.83 -9.54 3.12
C ASN A 80 6.10 -8.55 4.25
N ILE A 81 6.05 -7.26 3.97
CA ILE A 81 6.42 -6.22 4.92
C ILE A 81 5.19 -5.43 5.36
N ALA A 82 4.95 -5.37 6.67
CA ALA A 82 3.98 -4.46 7.26
C ALA A 82 4.68 -3.19 7.76
N ASN A 83 4.22 -2.04 7.27
CA ASN A 83 4.84 -0.74 7.48
C ASN A 83 3.85 0.27 8.05
N ARG A 84 3.27 -0.02 9.21
CA ARG A 84 2.33 0.90 9.88
C ARG A 84 2.86 1.35 11.24
N GLY A 85 3.71 2.40 11.25
CA GLY A 85 4.12 3.10 12.47
C GLY A 85 4.96 2.28 13.46
N VAL A 86 5.43 1.11 13.05
CA VAL A 86 6.33 0.21 13.77
C VAL A 86 7.50 -0.14 12.86
N PRO A 87 8.65 -0.54 13.38
CA PRO A 87 9.74 -1.06 12.57
C PRO A 87 9.21 -2.09 11.58
N SER A 88 9.66 -2.03 10.33
CA SER A 88 9.30 -2.98 9.28
C SER A 88 9.44 -4.41 9.79
N GLN A 89 8.37 -5.18 9.71
CA GLN A 89 8.38 -6.59 10.10
C GLN A 89 8.16 -7.45 8.85
N VAL A 90 9.03 -8.42 8.64
CA VAL A 90 8.80 -9.45 7.65
C VAL A 90 7.75 -10.40 8.20
N LEU A 91 6.60 -10.45 7.54
CA LEU A 91 5.50 -11.32 7.90
C LEU A 91 5.58 -12.59 7.06
N LYS A 92 6.05 -13.67 7.65
CA LYS A 92 6.05 -15.00 7.05
C LYS A 92 6.18 -16.06 8.14
N TRP A 93 5.35 -17.05 8.07
CA TRP A 93 5.46 -18.20 8.96
C TRP A 93 6.61 -19.12 8.54
N THR A 94 7.19 -19.78 9.51
CA THR A 94 8.20 -20.81 9.32
C THR A 94 7.61 -22.20 9.61
N ALA A 95 8.28 -23.25 9.14
CA ALA A 95 7.90 -24.61 9.51
C ALA A 95 7.87 -24.87 11.02
N LYS A 96 8.72 -24.12 11.78
CA LYS A 96 8.75 -24.18 13.24
C LYS A 96 7.48 -23.60 13.85
N ASP A 97 6.94 -22.53 13.29
CA ASP A 97 5.69 -21.91 13.79
C ASP A 97 4.52 -22.90 13.66
N PHE A 98 4.43 -23.63 12.55
CA PHE A 98 3.42 -24.68 12.37
C PHE A 98 3.62 -25.87 13.31
N ALA A 99 4.88 -26.22 13.61
CA ALA A 99 5.15 -27.31 14.56
C ALA A 99 4.75 -26.98 16.00
N LEU A 100 4.61 -25.68 16.31
CA LEU A 100 4.18 -25.20 17.63
C LEU A 100 2.67 -24.92 17.70
N SER A 101 1.98 -24.91 16.58
CA SER A 101 0.52 -24.76 16.55
C SER A 101 -0.18 -26.10 16.79
N SER A 102 -1.39 -26.06 17.32
CA SER A 102 -2.24 -27.24 17.41
C SER A 102 -2.76 -27.64 16.03
N ASN A 103 -3.19 -28.89 15.89
CA ASN A 103 -3.66 -29.48 14.64
C ASN A 103 -4.66 -28.55 13.91
N ASP A 104 -4.38 -28.29 12.65
CA ASP A 104 -5.19 -27.47 11.73
C ASP A 104 -5.39 -26.00 12.11
N GLN A 105 -4.69 -25.49 13.11
CA GLN A 105 -4.72 -24.07 13.46
C GLN A 105 -3.58 -23.30 12.80
N LEU A 106 -3.86 -22.04 12.44
CA LEU A 106 -2.84 -21.13 11.95
C LEU A 106 -1.89 -20.73 13.09
N PRO A 107 -0.59 -20.58 12.82
CA PRO A 107 0.37 -20.20 13.84
C PRO A 107 0.03 -18.83 14.48
N MET A 108 0.02 -18.79 15.80
CA MET A 108 -0.10 -17.57 16.61
C MET A 108 1.30 -17.08 16.95
N THR A 109 1.94 -16.35 16.03
CA THR A 109 3.30 -15.86 16.21
C THR A 109 3.35 -14.33 16.27
N GLY A 110 4.32 -13.81 17.01
CA GLY A 110 4.52 -12.39 17.21
C GLY A 110 4.11 -11.91 18.59
N LYS A 111 4.34 -10.63 18.83
CA LYS A 111 3.92 -9.94 20.05
C LYS A 111 2.72 -9.06 19.74
N PRO A 112 1.69 -9.01 20.58
CA PRO A 112 0.60 -8.06 20.40
C PRO A 112 1.14 -6.63 20.45
N ILE A 113 0.61 -5.77 19.57
CA ILE A 113 0.94 -4.34 19.55
C ILE A 113 0.27 -3.63 20.73
N ALA A 114 -0.89 -4.10 21.11
CA ALA A 114 -1.63 -3.65 22.28
C ALA A 114 -2.32 -4.81 22.95
N ASP A 115 -2.31 -4.80 24.26
CA ASP A 115 -2.98 -5.78 25.10
C ASP A 115 -4.10 -5.11 25.89
N TRP A 116 -5.26 -5.67 25.83
CA TRP A 116 -6.40 -5.25 26.64
C TRP A 116 -7.20 -6.47 27.06
N SER A 117 -7.46 -6.59 28.36
CA SER A 117 -8.25 -7.69 28.90
C SER A 117 -9.26 -7.17 29.92
N TYR A 118 -10.39 -7.84 30.02
CA TYR A 118 -11.44 -7.56 30.97
C TYR A 118 -11.99 -8.86 31.54
N GLY A 119 -12.19 -8.93 32.88
CA GLY A 119 -12.64 -10.10 33.56
C GLY A 119 -11.55 -11.16 33.76
N ASP A 120 -11.96 -12.37 34.10
CA ASP A 120 -11.11 -13.55 34.29
C ASP A 120 -11.31 -14.49 33.09
N LEU A 121 -10.45 -14.35 32.09
CA LEU A 121 -10.57 -15.12 30.83
C LEU A 121 -10.43 -16.62 31.05
N ASP A 122 -9.50 -17.03 31.91
CA ASP A 122 -9.24 -18.46 32.14
C ASP A 122 -10.46 -19.13 32.76
N LYS A 123 -11.10 -18.45 33.73
CA LYS A 123 -12.33 -18.91 34.33
C LYS A 123 -13.47 -19.00 33.32
N GLU A 124 -13.69 -17.91 32.54
CA GLU A 124 -14.77 -17.85 31.57
C GLU A 124 -14.62 -18.94 30.49
N PHE A 125 -13.40 -19.16 29.98
CA PHE A 125 -13.14 -20.26 29.04
C PHE A 125 -13.40 -21.64 29.68
N SER A 126 -13.02 -21.84 30.94
CA SER A 126 -13.23 -23.13 31.63
C SER A 126 -14.69 -23.46 31.90
N GLU A 127 -15.54 -22.44 32.08
CA GLU A 127 -16.98 -22.56 32.34
C GLU A 127 -17.84 -22.49 31.07
N ALA A 128 -17.25 -22.13 29.92
CA ALA A 128 -17.96 -21.98 28.66
C ALA A 128 -18.51 -23.31 28.15
N LYS A 129 -19.80 -23.34 27.79
CA LYS A 129 -20.43 -24.52 27.20
C LYS A 129 -20.03 -24.77 25.74
N VAL A 130 -19.66 -23.73 25.04
CA VAL A 130 -19.22 -23.75 23.64
C VAL A 130 -18.11 -22.75 23.49
N ILE A 131 -17.02 -23.15 22.86
CA ILE A 131 -15.90 -22.30 22.52
C ILE A 131 -15.74 -22.34 20.98
N PHE A 132 -15.67 -21.17 20.35
CA PHE A 132 -15.33 -21.03 18.93
C PHE A 132 -13.91 -20.51 18.84
N ASP A 133 -13.09 -21.21 18.07
CA ASP A 133 -11.74 -20.80 17.71
C ASP A 133 -11.64 -20.86 16.19
N GLU A 134 -11.86 -19.72 15.55
CA GLU A 134 -12.06 -19.61 14.11
C GLU A 134 -11.19 -18.50 13.51
N THR A 135 -10.78 -18.71 12.29
CA THR A 135 -10.06 -17.70 11.51
C THR A 135 -10.97 -17.09 10.44
N PHE A 136 -11.10 -15.77 10.44
CA PHE A 136 -11.89 -15.04 9.47
C PHE A 136 -10.99 -14.25 8.53
N ILE A 137 -11.23 -14.38 7.23
CA ILE A 137 -10.53 -13.64 6.18
C ILE A 137 -11.54 -12.79 5.43
N THR A 138 -11.29 -11.49 5.35
CA THR A 138 -12.07 -10.57 4.55
C THR A 138 -11.22 -10.04 3.39
N ALA A 139 -11.82 -9.90 2.21
CA ALA A 139 -11.18 -9.23 1.10
C ALA A 139 -10.98 -7.74 1.42
N SER A 140 -9.92 -7.17 0.88
CA SER A 140 -9.74 -5.71 0.88
C SER A 140 -10.89 -5.04 0.15
N ASN A 141 -11.36 -3.92 0.68
CA ASN A 141 -12.40 -3.11 0.07
C ASN A 141 -11.93 -1.66 -0.06
N ALA A 142 -12.27 -1.03 -1.18
CA ALA A 142 -12.03 0.39 -1.41
C ALA A 142 -13.29 1.19 -1.08
N HIS A 143 -13.13 2.46 -0.75
CA HIS A 143 -14.25 3.36 -0.41
C HIS A 143 -15.17 3.64 -1.60
N HIS A 144 -14.69 3.44 -2.85
CA HIS A 144 -15.44 3.66 -4.08
C HIS A 144 -16.15 5.02 -4.11
N SER A 145 -15.40 6.09 -3.80
CA SER A 145 -15.93 7.45 -3.86
C SER A 145 -16.50 7.75 -5.24
N MET A 146 -17.73 8.21 -5.31
CA MET A 146 -18.41 8.52 -6.57
C MET A 146 -17.92 9.82 -7.22
N GLU A 147 -17.37 10.72 -6.42
CA GLU A 147 -16.82 12.00 -6.91
C GLU A 147 -15.49 11.75 -7.62
N PRO A 148 -15.35 12.19 -8.90
CA PRO A 148 -14.08 12.16 -9.61
C PRO A 148 -13.05 13.01 -8.88
N ARG A 149 -11.82 12.50 -8.77
CA ARG A 149 -10.73 13.22 -8.12
C ARG A 149 -9.99 14.06 -9.16
N SER A 150 -9.85 15.34 -8.87
CA SER A 150 -9.01 16.24 -9.64
C SER A 150 -8.13 17.07 -8.71
N THR A 151 -6.97 17.46 -9.22
CA THR A 151 -6.01 18.28 -8.49
C THR A 151 -5.43 19.30 -9.44
N MET A 152 -5.28 20.53 -8.96
CA MET A 152 -4.57 21.59 -9.66
C MET A 152 -3.29 21.90 -8.87
N SER A 153 -2.17 22.03 -9.56
CA SER A 153 -0.92 22.41 -8.92
C SER A 153 -0.11 23.37 -9.80
N TYR A 154 0.66 24.25 -9.16
CA TYR A 154 1.60 25.13 -9.82
C TYR A 154 2.76 25.51 -8.92
N TRP A 155 3.83 25.99 -9.51
CA TRP A 155 4.99 26.52 -8.80
C TRP A 155 5.03 28.03 -8.87
N GLU A 156 5.25 28.66 -7.72
CA GLU A 156 5.45 30.11 -7.64
C GLU A 156 6.41 30.44 -6.51
N ASN A 157 7.39 31.29 -6.77
CA ASN A 157 8.37 31.78 -5.79
C ASN A 157 9.05 30.66 -4.96
N GLY A 158 9.38 29.54 -5.63
CA GLY A 158 10.04 28.38 -5.01
C GLY A 158 9.14 27.51 -4.17
N LYS A 159 7.82 27.75 -4.20
CA LYS A 159 6.81 26.93 -3.49
C LYS A 159 5.91 26.18 -4.46
N CYS A 160 5.52 24.99 -4.08
CA CYS A 160 4.53 24.19 -4.78
C CYS A 160 3.15 24.45 -4.14
N TYR A 161 2.21 24.93 -4.92
CA TYR A 161 0.82 25.10 -4.52
C TYR A 161 0.00 23.95 -5.07
N VAL A 162 -0.78 23.30 -4.21
CA VAL A 162 -1.62 22.16 -4.56
C VAL A 162 -3.04 22.38 -4.06
N PHE A 163 -4.01 22.31 -4.96
CA PHE A 163 -5.43 22.40 -4.66
C PHE A 163 -6.06 21.02 -4.95
N GLY A 164 -6.46 20.37 -3.91
CA GLY A 164 -7.07 19.03 -3.99
C GLY A 164 -7.88 18.72 -2.77
N SER A 165 -8.73 17.71 -2.84
CA SER A 165 -9.46 17.24 -1.68
C SER A 165 -8.63 16.24 -0.87
N SER A 166 -8.62 16.39 0.44
CA SER A 166 -8.01 15.41 1.33
C SER A 166 -8.79 15.27 2.63
N GLN A 167 -8.62 14.13 3.26
CA GLN A 167 -9.22 13.84 4.56
C GLN A 167 -8.45 14.53 5.71
N SER A 168 -7.16 14.79 5.52
CA SER A 168 -6.30 15.40 6.53
C SER A 168 -5.10 16.09 5.91
N GLN A 169 -5.07 17.41 5.96
CA GLN A 169 -3.94 18.22 5.49
C GLN A 169 -2.65 17.94 6.27
N SER A 170 -2.76 17.72 7.58
CA SER A 170 -1.60 17.48 8.45
C SER A 170 -0.81 16.22 8.09
N PHE A 171 -1.47 15.21 7.51
CA PHE A 171 -0.81 14.01 7.02
C PHE A 171 -0.39 14.12 5.55
N VAL A 172 -1.20 14.80 4.73
CA VAL A 172 -0.94 14.91 3.28
C VAL A 172 0.27 15.80 3.01
N THR A 173 0.38 16.94 3.68
CA THR A 173 1.46 17.90 3.40
C THR A 173 2.86 17.31 3.55
N PRO A 174 3.25 16.71 4.69
CA PRO A 174 4.60 16.14 4.81
C PRO A 174 4.80 14.92 3.90
N GLY A 175 3.77 14.10 3.71
CA GLY A 175 3.84 12.94 2.82
C GLY A 175 4.05 13.34 1.36
N LEU A 176 3.28 14.30 0.87
CA LEU A 176 3.40 14.80 -0.51
C LEU A 176 4.73 15.53 -0.73
N ALA A 177 5.18 16.36 0.22
CA ALA A 177 6.48 17.01 0.14
C ALA A 177 7.63 15.99 0.00
N ASN A 178 7.60 14.91 0.80
CA ASN A 178 8.56 13.82 0.70
C ASN A 178 8.50 13.11 -0.68
N LEU A 179 7.29 12.87 -1.20
CA LEU A 179 7.11 12.22 -2.50
C LEU A 179 7.65 13.04 -3.67
N ILE A 180 7.54 14.37 -3.62
CA ILE A 180 8.06 15.26 -4.68
C ILE A 180 9.46 15.82 -4.39
N GLY A 181 10.06 15.43 -3.26
CA GLY A 181 11.44 15.77 -2.93
C GLY A 181 11.67 17.23 -2.53
N ILE A 182 10.70 17.85 -1.83
CA ILE A 182 10.83 19.23 -1.31
C ILE A 182 10.65 19.28 0.20
N GLU A 183 11.11 20.39 0.81
CA GLU A 183 10.84 20.65 2.22
C GLU A 183 9.34 20.93 2.45
N PRO A 184 8.74 20.43 3.55
CA PRO A 184 7.31 20.61 3.83
C PRO A 184 6.84 22.08 3.85
N GLU A 185 7.67 23.03 4.27
CA GLU A 185 7.37 24.46 4.27
C GLU A 185 7.29 25.08 2.86
N ASN A 186 7.77 24.37 1.85
CA ASN A 186 7.67 24.77 0.45
C ASN A 186 6.45 24.14 -0.26
N LEU A 187 5.63 23.38 0.46
CA LEU A 187 4.36 22.87 -0.03
C LEU A 187 3.19 23.61 0.61
N ILE A 188 2.36 24.20 -0.21
CA ILE A 188 1.11 24.85 0.19
C ILE A 188 -0.04 24.00 -0.32
N TYR A 189 -0.76 23.36 0.60
CA TYR A 189 -1.86 22.42 0.28
C TYR A 189 -3.20 22.97 0.78
#